data_4761ad68810a1af9892e8bb6447c6021
#
_entry.id   4761ad68810a1af9892e8bb6447c6021
#
_cell.length_a   1.000
_cell.length_b   1.000
_cell.length_c   1.000
_cell.angle_alpha   90.00
_cell.angle_beta   90.00
_cell.angle_gamma   90.00
#
_symmetry.space_group_name_H-M   'P 1'
#
loop_
_entity.id
_entity.type
_entity.pdbx_description
1 polymer ?
#
loop_
_entity_poly.entity_id
_entity_poly.type
_entity_poly.pdbx_seq_one_letter_code
_entity_poly.pdbx_strand_id
1 'polypeptide(L)'
;MRKERKNEALLWFGKWTSKLGNIVFDYANSVSIVGAFSHAPWVLALYQSSETVIQIVFNLIGGAKADSGSRKKILIVTDVLSAAICLAVSFFVASPRMAEVVIAANALLAVVYAFNSPTYRSIVREMVDGERIGMYNSVSNGGGEVIKIAGPMAGMLLVRWIGVRGALLFNAAASALTFSARPFSSSACLM
;
A
#
# COMPACT_ATOMS: atom_id res chain seq x y z
N MET A 1 15.09 -11.08 -22.49
CA MET A 1 15.67 -9.73 -22.25
C MET A 1 14.67 -8.56 -22.35
N ARG A 2 13.99 -8.30 -23.50
CA ARG A 2 13.11 -7.09 -23.62
C ARG A 2 11.78 -7.22 -22.85
N LYS A 3 11.20 -8.40 -22.75
CA LYS A 3 9.97 -8.67 -21.98
C LYS A 3 10.22 -8.65 -20.47
N GLU A 4 11.35 -9.16 -20.00
CA GLU A 4 11.75 -9.20 -18.61
C GLU A 4 11.96 -7.78 -18.06
N ARG A 5 12.70 -6.92 -18.77
CA ARG A 5 12.89 -5.51 -18.40
C ARG A 5 11.57 -4.73 -18.30
N LYS A 6 10.60 -5.04 -19.18
CA LYS A 6 9.25 -4.43 -19.08
C LYS A 6 8.52 -4.90 -17.83
N ASN A 7 8.61 -6.18 -17.50
CA ASN A 7 7.97 -6.73 -16.29
C ASN A 7 8.60 -6.15 -15.02
N GLU A 8 9.93 -6.02 -14.95
CA GLU A 8 10.65 -5.37 -13.84
C GLU A 8 10.20 -3.92 -13.67
N ALA A 9 10.14 -3.15 -14.76
CA ALA A 9 9.70 -1.76 -14.72
C ALA A 9 8.25 -1.61 -14.25
N LEU A 10 7.35 -2.48 -14.68
CA LEU A 10 5.96 -2.51 -14.22
C LEU A 10 5.85 -2.85 -12.73
N LEU A 11 6.66 -3.79 -12.24
CA LEU A 11 6.71 -4.13 -10.82
C LEU A 11 7.23 -2.95 -9.97
N TRP A 12 8.28 -2.25 -10.41
CA TRP A 12 8.76 -1.04 -9.72
C TRP A 12 7.70 0.05 -9.71
N PHE A 13 7.13 0.34 -10.86
CA PHE A 13 6.10 1.37 -10.97
C PHE A 13 4.91 1.07 -10.07
N GLY A 14 4.40 -0.16 -10.09
CA GLY A 14 3.32 -0.58 -9.22
C GLY A 14 3.66 -0.44 -7.74
N LYS A 15 4.85 -0.90 -7.31
CA LYS A 15 5.31 -0.78 -5.92
C LYS A 15 5.44 0.68 -5.47
N TRP A 16 6.03 1.53 -6.30
CA TRP A 16 6.24 2.94 -5.97
C TRP A 16 4.93 3.73 -5.95
N THR A 17 4.04 3.47 -6.91
CA THR A 17 2.71 4.08 -6.93
C THR A 17 1.89 3.70 -5.70
N SER A 18 1.88 2.42 -5.33
CA SER A 18 1.22 1.96 -4.11
C SER A 18 1.83 2.58 -2.85
N LYS A 19 3.17 2.64 -2.77
CA LYS A 19 3.87 3.26 -1.63
C LYS A 19 3.54 4.75 -1.50
N LEU A 20 3.52 5.48 -2.61
CA LEU A 20 3.14 6.89 -2.62
C LEU A 20 1.69 7.07 -2.17
N GLY A 21 0.77 6.27 -2.70
CA GLY A 21 -0.63 6.29 -2.29
C GLY A 21 -0.81 6.08 -0.78
N ASN A 22 -0.10 5.10 -0.22
CA ASN A 22 -0.15 4.82 1.22
C ASN A 22 0.36 6.00 2.06
N ILE A 23 1.48 6.62 1.69
CA ILE A 23 2.03 7.78 2.42
C ILE A 23 1.06 8.97 2.36
N VAL A 24 0.43 9.21 1.21
CA VAL A 24 -0.60 10.25 1.06
C VAL A 24 -1.81 9.93 1.95
N PHE A 25 -2.23 8.67 2.00
CA PHE A 25 -3.31 8.21 2.87
C PHE A 25 -2.97 8.42 4.35
N ASP A 26 -1.78 8.01 4.79
CA ASP A 26 -1.32 8.17 6.18
C ASP A 26 -1.23 9.65 6.58
N TYR A 27 -0.78 10.51 5.67
CA TYR A 27 -0.75 11.96 5.90
C TYR A 27 -2.17 12.53 6.06
N ALA A 28 -3.10 12.18 5.16
CA ALA A 28 -4.49 12.62 5.23
C ALA A 28 -5.18 12.16 6.52
N ASN A 29 -4.91 10.93 6.95
CA ASN A 29 -5.41 10.38 8.21
C ASN A 29 -4.83 11.10 9.42
N SER A 30 -3.52 11.38 9.43
CA SER A 30 -2.86 12.12 10.50
C SER A 30 -3.45 13.51 10.66
N VAL A 31 -3.70 14.21 9.55
CA VAL A 31 -4.36 15.54 9.58
C VAL A 31 -5.78 15.43 10.14
N SER A 32 -6.54 14.39 9.77
CA SER A 32 -7.90 14.18 10.27
C SER A 32 -7.93 13.89 11.78
N ILE A 33 -6.98 13.09 12.29
CA ILE A 33 -6.84 12.78 13.72
C ILE A 33 -6.47 14.04 14.51
N VAL A 34 -5.49 14.82 14.02
CA VAL A 34 -5.07 16.05 14.69
C VAL A 34 -6.21 17.06 14.78
N GLY A 35 -7.05 17.15 13.75
CA GLY A 35 -8.21 18.03 13.74
C GLY A 35 -9.38 17.59 14.63
N ALA A 36 -9.45 16.30 14.98
CA ALA A 36 -10.61 15.72 15.68
C ALA A 36 -10.40 15.57 17.20
N PHE A 37 -9.16 15.39 17.68
CA PHE A 37 -8.89 15.06 19.08
C PHE A 37 -8.03 16.09 19.79
N SER A 38 -8.44 16.48 21.01
CA SER A 38 -7.62 17.36 21.90
C SER A 38 -6.30 16.69 22.32
N HIS A 39 -6.26 15.35 22.40
CA HIS A 39 -5.07 14.57 22.73
C HIS A 39 -4.48 13.87 21.51
N ALA A 40 -4.44 14.56 20.37
CA ALA A 40 -3.99 14.03 19.08
C ALA A 40 -2.65 13.28 19.12
N PRO A 41 -1.59 13.70 19.88
CA PRO A 41 -0.32 12.96 19.91
C PRO A 41 -0.47 11.53 20.42
N TRP A 42 -1.27 11.30 21.43
CA TRP A 42 -1.53 9.95 21.97
C TRP A 42 -2.32 9.09 20.98
N VAL A 43 -3.33 9.68 20.35
CA VAL A 43 -4.14 8.96 19.34
C VAL A 43 -3.30 8.59 18.13
N LEU A 44 -2.42 9.48 17.67
CA LEU A 44 -1.47 9.22 16.59
C LEU A 44 -0.46 8.12 16.97
N ALA A 45 0.06 8.13 18.19
CA ALA A 45 0.95 7.10 18.67
C ALA A 45 0.26 5.72 18.68
N LEU A 46 -0.97 5.64 19.18
CA LEU A 46 -1.77 4.41 19.15
C LEU A 46 -2.08 3.96 17.72
N TYR A 47 -2.44 4.89 16.83
CA TYR A 47 -2.69 4.63 15.42
C TYR A 47 -1.48 3.96 14.75
N GLN A 48 -0.29 4.54 14.85
CA GLN A 48 0.95 4.03 14.24
C GLN A 48 1.44 2.72 14.90
N SER A 49 1.33 2.63 16.24
CA SER A 49 1.74 1.43 16.97
C SER A 49 0.83 0.24 16.64
N SER A 50 -0.48 0.45 16.56
CA SER A 50 -1.44 -0.60 16.20
C SER A 50 -1.18 -1.17 14.82
N GLU A 51 -0.87 -0.32 13.84
CA GLU A 51 -0.49 -0.74 12.50
C GLU A 51 0.73 -1.67 12.52
N THR A 52 1.77 -1.27 13.23
CA THR A 52 3.02 -2.06 13.34
C THR A 52 2.77 -3.41 13.98
N VAL A 53 2.02 -3.47 15.09
CA VAL A 53 1.70 -4.72 15.79
C VAL A 53 0.88 -5.65 14.89
N ILE A 54 -0.16 -5.12 14.25
CA ILE A 54 -0.99 -5.89 13.30
C ILE A 54 -0.13 -6.45 12.16
N GLN A 55 0.74 -5.64 11.58
CA GLN A 55 1.62 -6.09 10.49
C GLN A 55 2.58 -7.19 10.94
N ILE A 56 3.18 -7.11 12.12
CA ILE A 56 4.07 -8.15 12.64
C ILE A 56 3.32 -9.48 12.79
N VAL A 57 2.16 -9.47 13.44
CA VAL A 57 1.37 -10.69 13.69
C VAL A 57 0.89 -11.30 12.36
N PHE A 58 0.29 -10.49 11.49
CA PHE A 58 -0.30 -10.99 10.26
C PHE A 58 0.71 -11.25 9.13
N ASN A 59 1.92 -10.68 9.17
CA ASN A 59 2.98 -11.03 8.22
C ASN A 59 3.42 -12.49 8.33
N LEU A 60 3.43 -13.05 9.54
CA LEU A 60 3.74 -14.49 9.75
C LEU A 60 2.68 -15.37 9.07
N ILE A 61 1.40 -15.05 9.26
CA ILE A 61 0.28 -15.76 8.65
C ILE A 61 0.27 -15.53 7.13
N GLY A 62 0.49 -14.29 6.70
CA GLY A 62 0.55 -13.89 5.29
C GLY A 62 1.69 -14.59 4.53
N GLY A 63 2.85 -14.77 5.17
CA GLY A 63 3.97 -15.52 4.59
C GLY A 63 3.61 -16.98 4.33
N ALA A 64 3.06 -17.66 5.33
CA ALA A 64 2.63 -19.05 5.20
C ALA A 64 1.54 -19.23 4.11
N LYS A 65 0.60 -18.28 4.01
CA LYS A 65 -0.44 -18.28 2.98
C LYS A 65 0.10 -17.99 1.59
N ALA A 66 1.09 -17.10 1.47
CA ALA A 66 1.76 -16.79 0.20
C ALA A 66 2.51 -18.01 -0.37
N ASP A 67 3.04 -18.87 0.49
CA ASP A 67 3.76 -20.08 0.06
C ASP A 67 2.82 -21.20 -0.38
N SER A 68 1.62 -21.31 0.21
CA SER A 68 0.65 -22.38 -0.05
C SER A 68 -0.45 -22.03 -1.04
N GLY A 69 -0.60 -20.75 -1.41
CA GLY A 69 -1.73 -20.25 -2.17
C GLY A 69 -1.38 -19.67 -3.54
N SER A 70 -2.41 -19.34 -4.31
CA SER A 70 -2.25 -18.59 -5.56
C SER A 70 -1.86 -17.14 -5.26
N ARG A 71 -0.56 -16.84 -5.34
CA ARG A 71 0.03 -15.52 -5.09
C ARG A 71 -0.66 -14.40 -5.88
N LYS A 72 -1.00 -14.69 -7.13
CA LYS A 72 -1.76 -13.78 -8.00
C LYS A 72 -3.11 -13.40 -7.40
N LYS A 73 -3.88 -14.39 -6.93
CA LYS A 73 -5.20 -14.14 -6.32
C LYS A 73 -5.06 -13.31 -5.04
N ILE A 74 -4.07 -13.59 -4.20
CA ILE A 74 -3.83 -12.84 -2.97
C ILE A 74 -3.55 -11.38 -3.29
N LEU A 75 -2.67 -11.08 -4.26
CA LEU A 75 -2.36 -9.72 -4.66
C LEU A 75 -3.58 -8.98 -5.23
N ILE A 76 -4.37 -9.63 -6.07
CA ILE A 76 -5.60 -9.06 -6.63
C ILE A 76 -6.60 -8.71 -5.52
N VAL A 77 -6.85 -9.65 -4.62
CA VAL A 77 -7.80 -9.46 -3.52
C VAL A 77 -7.33 -8.35 -2.59
N THR A 78 -6.05 -8.31 -2.24
CA THR A 78 -5.50 -7.25 -1.37
C THR A 78 -5.57 -5.87 -2.02
N ASP A 79 -5.31 -5.73 -3.31
CA ASP A 79 -5.40 -4.44 -4.01
C ASP A 79 -6.86 -3.96 -4.11
N VAL A 80 -7.80 -4.87 -4.43
CA VAL A 80 -9.23 -4.55 -4.49
C VAL A 80 -9.77 -4.17 -3.11
N LEU A 81 -9.39 -4.90 -2.06
CA LEU A 81 -9.77 -4.58 -0.68
C LEU A 81 -9.21 -3.23 -0.25
N SER A 82 -7.94 -2.93 -0.55
CA SER A 82 -7.34 -1.62 -0.24
C SER A 82 -8.10 -0.49 -0.93
N ALA A 83 -8.40 -0.64 -2.23
CA ALA A 83 -9.16 0.36 -2.97
C ALA A 83 -10.58 0.54 -2.39
N ALA A 84 -11.27 -0.54 -2.06
CA ALA A 84 -12.61 -0.51 -1.48
C ALA A 84 -12.64 0.17 -0.11
N ILE A 85 -11.66 -0.13 0.77
CA ILE A 85 -11.54 0.51 2.08
C ILE A 85 -11.30 2.01 1.92
N CYS A 86 -10.37 2.43 1.07
CA CYS A 86 -10.08 3.85 0.81
C CYS A 86 -11.30 4.60 0.24
N LEU A 87 -12.04 3.97 -0.68
CA LEU A 87 -13.28 4.52 -1.20
C LEU A 87 -14.33 4.67 -0.10
N ALA A 88 -14.54 3.63 0.72
CA ALA A 88 -15.49 3.68 1.83
C ALA A 88 -15.17 4.82 2.80
N VAL A 89 -13.90 4.98 3.21
CA VAL A 89 -13.46 6.07 4.09
C VAL A 89 -13.74 7.44 3.47
N SER A 90 -13.59 7.59 2.15
CA SER A 90 -13.83 8.86 1.46
C SER A 90 -15.26 9.39 1.58
N PHE A 91 -16.24 8.51 1.81
CA PHE A 91 -17.64 8.90 2.04
C PHE A 91 -17.87 9.46 3.45
N PHE A 92 -17.01 9.11 4.42
CA PHE A 92 -17.14 9.53 5.81
C PHE A 92 -16.37 10.81 6.15
N VAL A 93 -15.68 11.43 5.19
CA VAL A 93 -14.85 12.63 5.41
C VAL A 93 -15.64 13.80 6.03
N ALA A 94 -16.93 13.91 5.74
CA ALA A 94 -17.81 14.94 6.32
C ALA A 94 -18.53 14.49 7.61
N SER A 95 -18.27 13.26 8.08
CA SER A 95 -18.93 12.71 9.29
C SER A 95 -18.20 13.15 10.55
N PRO A 96 -18.91 13.45 11.66
CA PRO A 96 -18.30 13.68 12.95
C PRO A 96 -17.48 12.49 13.48
N ARG A 97 -17.71 11.29 12.95
CA ARG A 97 -16.99 10.05 13.29
C ARG A 97 -15.80 9.76 12.36
N MET A 98 -15.35 10.74 11.58
CA MET A 98 -14.26 10.56 10.61
C MET A 98 -13.01 9.92 11.24
N ALA A 99 -12.60 10.40 12.41
CA ALA A 99 -11.37 9.92 13.06
C ALA A 99 -11.47 8.44 13.49
N GLU A 100 -12.63 8.01 14.00
CA GLU A 100 -12.87 6.60 14.37
C GLU A 100 -12.85 5.69 13.14
N VAL A 101 -13.49 6.14 12.06
CA VAL A 101 -13.52 5.42 10.78
C VAL A 101 -12.12 5.27 10.20
N VAL A 102 -11.31 6.32 10.27
CA VAL A 102 -9.93 6.33 9.80
C VAL A 102 -9.05 5.34 10.59
N ILE A 103 -9.18 5.30 11.91
CA ILE A 103 -8.44 4.37 12.78
C ILE A 103 -8.83 2.91 12.44
N ALA A 104 -10.13 2.63 12.31
CA ALA A 104 -10.61 1.31 11.94
C ALA A 104 -10.13 0.89 10.54
N ALA A 105 -10.19 1.80 9.56
CA ALA A 105 -9.72 1.56 8.21
C ALA A 105 -8.22 1.29 8.16
N ASN A 106 -7.41 2.00 8.95
CA ASN A 106 -5.98 1.76 9.04
C ASN A 106 -5.68 0.36 9.57
N ALA A 107 -6.36 -0.08 10.62
CA ALA A 107 -6.21 -1.42 11.14
C ALA A 107 -6.55 -2.49 10.09
N LEU A 108 -7.63 -2.30 9.33
CA LEU A 108 -7.99 -3.19 8.22
C LEU A 108 -6.94 -3.18 7.10
N LEU A 109 -6.44 -2.01 6.71
CA LEU A 109 -5.38 -1.88 5.70
C LEU A 109 -4.07 -2.51 6.18
N ALA A 110 -3.73 -2.40 7.46
CA ALA A 110 -2.55 -3.06 8.04
C ALA A 110 -2.62 -4.59 7.86
N VAL A 111 -3.79 -5.20 8.09
CA VAL A 111 -4.02 -6.62 7.82
C VAL A 111 -3.83 -6.93 6.32
N VAL A 112 -4.45 -6.14 5.45
CA VAL A 112 -4.34 -6.34 3.98
C VAL A 112 -2.89 -6.25 3.51
N TYR A 113 -2.12 -5.28 4.00
CA TYR A 113 -0.71 -5.11 3.65
C TYR A 113 0.18 -6.21 4.20
N ALA A 114 -0.15 -6.78 5.34
CA ALA A 114 0.56 -7.92 5.90
C ALA A 114 0.49 -9.16 5.00
N PHE A 115 -0.57 -9.34 4.21
CA PHE A 115 -0.64 -10.39 3.18
C PHE A 115 -0.01 -9.97 1.85
N ASN A 116 -0.12 -8.70 1.49
CA ASN A 116 0.40 -8.19 0.22
C ASN A 116 1.94 -8.23 0.18
N SER A 117 2.61 -7.79 1.25
CA SER A 117 4.07 -7.64 1.31
C SER A 117 4.84 -8.95 1.06
N PRO A 118 4.60 -10.06 1.77
CA PRO A 118 5.30 -11.32 1.51
C PRO A 118 4.95 -11.91 0.15
N THR A 119 3.69 -11.82 -0.27
CA THR A 119 3.23 -12.29 -1.57
C THR A 119 3.94 -11.57 -2.72
N TYR A 120 4.10 -10.25 -2.61
CA TYR A 120 4.85 -9.46 -3.58
C TYR A 120 6.31 -9.90 -3.69
N ARG A 121 6.99 -10.12 -2.56
CA ARG A 121 8.38 -10.61 -2.53
C ARG A 121 8.52 -11.98 -3.20
N SER A 122 7.55 -12.87 -3.00
CA SER A 122 7.54 -14.19 -3.64
C SER A 122 7.39 -14.08 -5.16
N ILE A 123 6.50 -13.21 -5.65
CA ILE A 123 6.33 -12.97 -7.10
C ILE A 123 7.59 -12.37 -7.72
N VAL A 124 8.25 -11.43 -7.05
CA VAL A 124 9.50 -10.85 -7.54
C VAL A 124 10.56 -11.93 -7.75
N ARG A 125 10.68 -12.90 -6.82
CA ARG A 125 11.62 -14.02 -6.95
C ARG A 125 11.32 -14.95 -8.14
N GLU A 126 10.07 -15.04 -8.55
CA GLU A 126 9.67 -15.85 -9.72
C GLU A 126 9.85 -15.12 -11.04
N MET A 127 9.72 -13.79 -11.05
CA MET A 127 9.69 -13.00 -12.28
C MET A 127 11.02 -12.34 -12.63
N VAL A 128 11.90 -12.20 -11.67
CA VAL A 128 13.22 -11.56 -11.82
C VAL A 128 14.29 -12.63 -11.75
N ASP A 129 15.16 -12.63 -12.77
CA ASP A 129 16.30 -13.56 -12.84
C ASP A 129 17.18 -13.46 -11.59
N GLY A 130 17.66 -14.61 -11.09
CA GLY A 130 18.42 -14.72 -9.85
C GLY A 130 19.65 -13.81 -9.81
N GLU A 131 20.37 -13.67 -10.93
CA GLU A 131 21.53 -12.80 -11.06
C GLU A 131 21.16 -11.30 -10.93
N ARG A 132 19.92 -10.93 -11.29
CA ARG A 132 19.44 -9.55 -11.31
C ARG A 132 18.62 -9.17 -10.08
N ILE A 133 18.26 -10.11 -9.22
CA ILE A 133 17.45 -9.89 -8.02
C ILE A 133 18.08 -8.87 -7.08
N GLY A 134 19.40 -8.88 -6.92
CA GLY A 134 20.13 -7.91 -6.12
C GLY A 134 19.97 -6.49 -6.64
N MET A 135 20.18 -6.29 -7.94
CA MET A 135 20.00 -4.99 -8.60
C MET A 135 18.53 -4.54 -8.54
N TYR A 136 17.58 -5.45 -8.80
CA TYR A 136 16.16 -5.16 -8.70
C TYR A 136 15.78 -4.64 -7.31
N ASN A 137 16.22 -5.33 -6.26
CA ASN A 137 15.92 -4.94 -4.88
C ASN A 137 16.56 -3.61 -4.51
N SER A 138 17.80 -3.35 -4.95
CA SER A 138 18.48 -2.07 -4.72
C SER A 138 17.73 -0.89 -5.33
N VAL A 139 17.34 -0.99 -6.60
CA VAL A 139 16.55 0.04 -7.28
C VAL A 139 15.16 0.19 -6.66
N SER A 140 14.49 -0.94 -6.40
CA SER A 140 13.15 -0.97 -5.81
C SER A 140 13.11 -0.34 -4.42
N ASN A 141 14.09 -0.63 -3.57
CA ASN A 141 14.17 -0.09 -2.23
C ASN A 141 14.67 1.35 -2.24
N GLY A 142 15.70 1.67 -3.04
CA GLY A 142 16.20 3.04 -3.19
C GLY A 142 15.12 4.02 -3.64
N GLY A 143 14.38 3.68 -4.71
CA GLY A 143 13.22 4.47 -5.14
C GLY A 143 12.13 4.56 -4.07
N GLY A 144 11.91 3.45 -3.34
CA GLY A 144 11.00 3.43 -2.20
C GLY A 144 11.41 4.36 -1.06
N GLU A 145 12.70 4.52 -0.75
CA GLU A 145 13.17 5.47 0.28
C GLU A 145 13.07 6.92 -0.21
N VAL A 146 13.33 7.21 -1.48
CA VAL A 146 13.07 8.54 -2.07
C VAL A 146 11.59 8.93 -1.90
N ILE A 147 10.68 8.01 -2.21
CA ILE A 147 9.23 8.24 -2.05
C ILE A 147 8.87 8.44 -0.57
N LYS A 148 9.50 7.72 0.35
CA LYS A 148 9.26 7.87 1.79
C LYS A 148 9.70 9.25 2.31
N ILE A 149 10.77 9.80 1.78
CA ILE A 149 11.26 11.14 2.13
C ILE A 149 10.38 12.23 1.50
N ALA A 150 10.06 12.12 0.20
CA ALA A 150 9.29 13.11 -0.54
C ALA A 150 7.77 12.98 -0.32
N GLY A 151 7.30 11.81 0.07
CA GLY A 151 5.87 11.47 0.16
C GLY A 151 5.06 12.34 1.12
N PRO A 152 5.53 12.64 2.34
CA PRO A 152 4.82 13.54 3.25
C PRO A 152 4.61 14.94 2.66
N MET A 153 5.58 15.45 1.90
CA MET A 153 5.45 16.73 1.20
C MET A 153 4.42 16.65 0.06
N ALA A 154 4.44 15.55 -0.71
CA ALA A 154 3.41 15.30 -1.71
C ALA A 154 2.02 15.15 -1.07
N GLY A 155 1.90 14.45 0.05
CA GLY A 155 0.67 14.32 0.83
C GLY A 155 0.14 15.67 1.31
N MET A 156 1.02 16.52 1.85
CA MET A 156 0.66 17.88 2.27
C MET A 156 0.11 18.71 1.10
N LEU A 157 0.79 18.68 -0.05
CA LEU A 157 0.35 19.43 -1.23
C LEU A 157 -0.99 18.92 -1.76
N LEU A 158 -1.18 17.61 -1.83
CA LEU A 158 -2.44 17.00 -2.26
C LEU A 158 -3.58 17.36 -1.32
N VAL A 159 -3.39 17.21 0.01
CA VAL A 159 -4.42 17.59 0.98
C VAL A 159 -4.75 19.07 0.91
N ARG A 160 -3.75 19.93 0.67
CA ARG A 160 -3.97 21.38 0.51
C ARG A 160 -4.77 21.73 -0.75
N TRP A 161 -4.57 21.03 -1.87
CA TRP A 161 -5.19 21.35 -3.16
C TRP A 161 -6.55 20.68 -3.36
N ILE A 162 -6.68 19.42 -2.99
CA ILE A 162 -7.88 18.61 -3.26
C ILE A 162 -8.57 18.12 -1.98
N GLY A 163 -8.07 18.54 -0.82
CA GLY A 163 -8.61 18.17 0.50
C GLY A 163 -8.32 16.71 0.89
N VAL A 164 -8.71 16.36 2.12
CA VAL A 164 -8.56 14.99 2.65
C VAL A 164 -9.28 13.96 1.78
N ARG A 165 -10.50 14.28 1.34
CA ARG A 165 -11.29 13.38 0.46
C ARG A 165 -10.58 13.07 -0.85
N GLY A 166 -10.00 14.10 -1.48
CA GLY A 166 -9.23 13.94 -2.72
C GLY A 166 -7.98 13.09 -2.52
N ALA A 167 -7.27 13.25 -1.39
CA ALA A 167 -6.11 12.44 -1.05
C ALA A 167 -6.47 10.96 -0.85
N LEU A 168 -7.61 10.66 -0.22
CA LEU A 168 -8.12 9.30 -0.06
C LEU A 168 -8.51 8.66 -1.40
N LEU A 169 -9.17 9.42 -2.28
CA LEU A 169 -9.49 8.98 -3.64
C LEU A 169 -8.24 8.75 -4.48
N PHE A 170 -7.20 9.58 -4.30
CA PHE A 170 -5.90 9.38 -4.93
C PHE A 170 -5.29 8.03 -4.55
N ASN A 171 -5.33 7.65 -3.26
CA ASN A 171 -4.85 6.33 -2.83
C ASN A 171 -5.69 5.19 -3.41
N ALA A 172 -7.01 5.33 -3.48
CA ALA A 172 -7.87 4.35 -4.13
C ALA A 172 -7.52 4.17 -5.62
N ALA A 173 -7.29 5.28 -6.34
CA ALA A 173 -6.85 5.25 -7.73
C ALA A 173 -5.45 4.63 -7.88
N ALA A 174 -4.51 4.95 -6.99
CA ALA A 174 -3.16 4.36 -6.98
C ALA A 174 -3.23 2.83 -6.81
N SER A 175 -4.09 2.33 -5.93
CA SER A 175 -4.32 0.89 -5.73
C SER A 175 -4.92 0.23 -6.98
N ALA A 176 -5.88 0.88 -7.63
CA ALA A 176 -6.47 0.40 -8.88
C ALA A 176 -5.47 0.39 -10.04
N LEU A 177 -4.61 1.40 -10.15
CA LEU A 177 -3.53 1.46 -11.14
C LEU A 177 -2.50 0.35 -10.91
N THR A 178 -2.16 0.05 -9.67
CA THR A 178 -1.25 -1.04 -9.31
C THR A 178 -1.80 -2.38 -9.79
N PHE A 179 -3.10 -2.59 -9.61
CA PHE A 179 -3.79 -3.77 -10.13
C PHE A 179 -3.66 -3.90 -11.65
N SER A 180 -3.88 -2.81 -12.40
CA SER A 180 -3.79 -2.81 -13.88
C SER A 180 -2.36 -2.94 -14.40
N ALA A 181 -1.36 -2.43 -13.66
CA ALA A 181 0.04 -2.45 -14.06
C ALA A 181 0.74 -3.78 -13.82
N ARG A 182 0.10 -4.74 -13.12
CA ARG A 182 0.73 -6.05 -12.85
C ARG A 182 0.83 -6.89 -14.13
N PRO A 183 2.00 -7.46 -14.44
CA PRO A 183 2.21 -8.26 -15.64
C PRO A 183 1.52 -9.63 -15.49
N PHE A 184 0.21 -9.67 -15.66
CA PHE A 184 -0.58 -10.91 -15.61
C PHE A 184 -0.48 -11.78 -16.87
N SER A 185 0.32 -11.36 -17.85
CA SER A 185 0.38 -11.96 -19.20
C SER A 185 1.44 -13.05 -19.33
N SER A 186 2.06 -13.55 -18.28
CA SER A 186 3.00 -14.66 -18.45
C SER A 186 2.40 -15.97 -17.98
N SER A 187 2.28 -16.91 -18.89
CA SER A 187 1.81 -18.31 -18.72
C SER A 187 2.68 -19.14 -17.75
N ALA A 188 3.66 -18.52 -17.11
CA ALA A 188 4.59 -19.13 -16.17
C ALA A 188 4.03 -19.32 -14.74
N CYS A 189 2.84 -18.80 -14.43
CA CYS A 189 2.21 -18.91 -13.10
C CYS A 189 1.14 -20.03 -13.03
N LEU A 190 1.15 -21.00 -13.93
CA LEU A 190 0.17 -22.11 -13.99
C LEU A 190 0.79 -23.49 -13.71
N MET A 191 2.00 -23.55 -13.14
CA MET A 191 2.56 -24.79 -12.63
C MET A 191 2.82 -24.69 -11.12
#